data_50915ab059e763868e32b034cbc569dc
#
_entry.id   50915ab059e763868e32b034cbc569dc
#
_cell.length_a   1.000
_cell.length_b   1.000
_cell.length_c   1.000
_cell.angle_alpha   90.00
_cell.angle_beta   90.00
_cell.angle_gamma   90.00
#
_symmetry.space_group_name_H-M   'P 1'
#
loop_
_entity.id
_entity.type
_entity.pdbx_description
1 polymer ?
#
loop_
_entity_poly.entity_id
_entity_poly.type
_entity_poly.pdbx_seq_one_letter_code
_entity_poly.pdbx_strand_id
1 'polypeptide(L)'
;MSEYSDKMKRASKILFEDRLYDFEPKSIWDYKKYTDFDKQISDKVASKELSRDTSKGKDWVKVGGGLRALSKFNSENCKNIINYFTCKGDTILDPFAGRSRATISNHLGRKYIGFELTEKYFPQTIGEDLRVYNDDSANMGKWLDYLDYADLVFTCPPYWDMEKYSKDENDLSTFKTYDKFLDGCNSRLELASQYLKDDGFLIVALMDFRRKGILHSWHTDTINHFHNNTEFKLYDTIIWEMSPAKRHPLYPQAMLNRRMLNAHEYCLVFNRKTQPELKEFYDKKLEEDEIISKSDKINEFF
;
A
#
# COMPACT_ATOMS: atom_id res chain seq x y z
N MET A 1 10.73 -6.22 34.91
CA MET A 1 11.27 -5.59 33.67
C MET A 1 11.97 -6.58 32.76
N SER A 2 12.64 -7.63 33.27
CA SER A 2 13.34 -8.63 32.45
C SER A 2 12.41 -9.51 31.60
N GLU A 3 11.33 -10.00 32.18
CA GLU A 3 10.39 -10.93 31.54
C GLU A 3 9.61 -10.31 30.36
N TYR A 4 9.16 -9.07 30.53
CA TYR A 4 8.52 -8.31 29.44
C TYR A 4 9.51 -8.00 28.31
N SER A 5 10.74 -7.65 28.65
CA SER A 5 11.80 -7.42 27.65
C SER A 5 12.14 -8.70 26.86
N ASP A 6 12.11 -9.87 27.49
CA ASP A 6 12.42 -11.14 26.83
C ASP A 6 11.24 -11.62 25.96
N LYS A 7 10.00 -11.45 26.40
CA LYS A 7 8.81 -11.68 25.55
C LYS A 7 8.80 -10.77 24.34
N MET A 8 9.09 -9.49 24.49
CA MET A 8 9.19 -8.53 23.38
C MET A 8 10.33 -8.89 22.41
N LYS A 9 11.46 -9.35 22.90
CA LYS A 9 12.58 -9.81 22.04
C LYS A 9 12.23 -11.06 21.28
N ARG A 10 11.50 -12.01 21.88
CA ARG A 10 11.02 -13.23 21.21
C ARG A 10 9.94 -12.92 20.18
N ALA A 11 8.93 -12.12 20.54
CA ALA A 11 7.92 -11.65 19.59
C ALA A 11 8.56 -10.89 18.42
N SER A 12 9.54 -10.03 18.73
CA SER A 12 10.36 -9.35 17.74
C SER A 12 11.08 -10.34 16.82
N LYS A 13 11.72 -11.37 17.37
CA LYS A 13 12.45 -12.34 16.58
C LYS A 13 11.56 -13.17 15.67
N ILE A 14 10.45 -13.71 16.18
CA ILE A 14 9.56 -14.62 15.46
C ILE A 14 8.69 -13.89 14.43
N LEU A 15 8.09 -12.76 14.83
CA LEU A 15 7.17 -11.99 13.97
C LEU A 15 7.86 -10.93 13.12
N PHE A 16 9.10 -10.55 13.46
CA PHE A 16 9.78 -9.37 12.91
C PHE A 16 11.25 -9.61 12.55
N GLU A 17 11.68 -10.85 12.39
CA GLU A 17 13.09 -11.20 12.13
C GLU A 17 13.70 -10.43 10.95
N ASP A 18 12.86 -10.00 10.02
CA ASP A 18 13.24 -9.23 8.84
C ASP A 18 12.86 -7.74 8.91
N ARG A 19 12.33 -7.26 10.03
CA ARG A 19 11.97 -5.84 10.16
C ARG A 19 13.20 -5.02 10.50
N LEU A 20 13.43 -4.00 9.68
CA LEU A 20 14.50 -3.04 9.90
C LEU A 20 14.11 -2.11 11.07
N TYR A 21 14.81 -2.26 12.20
CA TYR A 21 14.59 -1.47 13.42
C TYR A 21 15.09 -0.03 13.36
N ASP A 22 15.63 0.40 12.23
CA ASP A 22 16.01 1.81 12.00
C ASP A 22 14.80 2.74 11.80
N PHE A 23 13.60 2.21 11.96
CA PHE A 23 12.35 2.92 11.76
C PHE A 23 11.69 3.23 13.11
N GLU A 24 11.47 4.51 13.38
CA GLU A 24 10.68 4.96 14.53
C GLU A 24 9.18 4.83 14.22
N PRO A 25 8.41 4.03 14.99
CA PRO A 25 6.97 3.90 14.81
C PRO A 25 6.26 5.15 15.32
N LYS A 26 6.27 6.22 14.53
CA LYS A 26 5.57 7.49 14.79
C LYS A 26 4.48 7.73 13.74
N SER A 27 3.47 8.48 14.10
CA SER A 27 2.33 8.76 13.23
C SER A 27 2.61 9.78 12.13
N ILE A 28 3.73 10.50 12.19
CA ILE A 28 4.14 11.47 11.17
C ILE A 28 5.47 11.01 10.58
N TRP A 29 5.49 10.80 9.28
CA TRP A 29 6.68 10.43 8.52
C TRP A 29 7.14 11.58 7.66
N ASP A 30 8.37 12.02 7.91
CA ASP A 30 8.98 13.14 7.23
C ASP A 30 9.14 12.85 5.73
N TYR A 31 9.01 13.89 4.94
CA TYR A 31 9.40 13.81 3.53
C TYR A 31 10.89 13.49 3.43
N LYS A 32 11.20 12.33 2.87
CA LYS A 32 12.57 11.99 2.49
C LYS A 32 12.79 12.33 1.03
N LYS A 33 13.84 13.09 0.74
CA LYS A 33 14.31 13.28 -0.62
C LYS A 33 14.60 11.91 -1.25
N TYR A 34 14.68 11.89 -2.58
CA TYR A 34 15.12 10.76 -3.38
C TYR A 34 16.33 10.08 -2.76
N THR A 35 16.15 8.85 -2.31
CA THR A 35 17.14 8.06 -1.57
C THR A 35 17.86 7.09 -2.52
N ASP A 36 18.91 6.43 -2.04
CA ASP A 36 19.58 5.37 -2.79
C ASP A 36 18.62 4.20 -3.09
N PHE A 37 17.67 3.94 -2.20
CA PHE A 37 16.63 2.94 -2.43
C PHE A 37 15.69 3.35 -3.58
N ASP A 38 15.25 4.61 -3.62
CA ASP A 38 14.48 5.15 -4.75
C ASP A 38 15.22 4.98 -6.08
N LYS A 39 16.54 5.20 -6.07
CA LYS A 39 17.39 4.99 -7.24
C LYS A 39 17.43 3.53 -7.65
N GLN A 40 17.66 2.61 -6.72
CA GLN A 40 17.69 1.17 -7.00
C GLN A 40 16.37 0.68 -7.60
N ILE A 41 15.23 1.11 -7.06
CA ILE A 41 13.92 0.76 -7.59
C ILE A 41 13.70 1.39 -8.97
N SER A 42 14.05 2.67 -9.14
CA SER A 42 13.94 3.36 -10.43
C SER A 42 14.78 2.70 -11.51
N ASP A 43 16.00 2.30 -11.20
CA ASP A 43 16.90 1.62 -12.13
C ASP A 43 16.36 0.23 -12.51
N LYS A 44 15.79 -0.51 -11.56
CA LYS A 44 15.12 -1.80 -11.83
C LYS A 44 13.91 -1.65 -12.74
N VAL A 45 13.07 -0.64 -12.51
CA VAL A 45 11.90 -0.35 -13.35
C VAL A 45 12.36 0.10 -14.73
N ALA A 46 13.31 1.03 -14.80
CA ALA A 46 13.82 1.57 -16.07
C ALA A 46 14.51 0.51 -16.91
N SER A 47 15.31 -0.38 -16.32
CA SER A 47 16.02 -1.44 -17.05
C SER A 47 15.09 -2.40 -17.78
N LYS A 48 13.85 -2.53 -17.33
CA LYS A 48 12.81 -3.38 -17.94
C LYS A 48 11.90 -2.62 -18.89
N GLU A 49 11.68 -1.33 -18.66
CA GLU A 49 10.99 -0.46 -19.61
C GLU A 49 11.80 -0.25 -20.88
N LEU A 50 13.13 -0.25 -20.78
CA LEU A 50 14.05 -0.21 -21.93
C LEU A 50 14.04 -1.51 -22.76
N SER A 51 13.60 -2.63 -22.19
CA SER A 51 13.43 -3.88 -22.95
C SER A 51 12.12 -3.94 -23.75
N ARG A 52 11.22 -2.98 -23.56
CA ARG A 52 10.04 -2.80 -24.42
C ARG A 52 10.45 -2.10 -25.69
N ASP A 53 9.96 -2.62 -26.81
CA ASP A 53 10.06 -1.96 -28.11
C ASP A 53 9.52 -0.53 -28.03
N THR A 54 10.42 0.44 -27.86
CA THR A 54 10.11 1.86 -27.76
C THR A 54 9.61 2.47 -29.08
N SER A 55 9.50 1.66 -30.14
CA SER A 55 9.06 2.11 -31.47
C SER A 55 7.58 2.51 -31.54
N LYS A 56 6.77 2.19 -30.53
CA LYS A 56 5.31 2.42 -30.50
C LYS A 56 4.79 3.36 -29.40
N GLY A 57 5.62 3.99 -28.57
CA GLY A 57 5.17 4.74 -27.40
C GLY A 57 5.59 6.19 -27.34
N LYS A 58 4.75 7.12 -27.81
CA LYS A 58 4.87 8.58 -27.57
C LYS A 58 4.40 9.02 -26.16
N ASP A 59 4.25 8.11 -25.23
CA ASP A 59 3.52 8.35 -23.98
C ASP A 59 4.39 8.68 -22.77
N TRP A 60 5.67 8.95 -22.99
CA TRP A 60 6.60 9.38 -21.95
C TRP A 60 6.80 10.89 -22.02
N VAL A 61 6.25 11.58 -21.03
CA VAL A 61 6.51 13.01 -20.88
C VAL A 61 7.93 13.19 -20.35
N LYS A 62 8.83 13.65 -21.21
CA LYS A 62 10.14 14.15 -20.78
C LYS A 62 9.94 15.42 -19.95
N VAL A 63 10.09 15.32 -18.63
CA VAL A 63 10.08 16.48 -17.75
C VAL A 63 11.44 16.54 -17.06
N GLY A 64 12.26 17.51 -17.48
CA GLY A 64 13.49 17.87 -16.78
C GLY A 64 14.52 16.75 -16.63
N GLY A 65 14.83 16.01 -17.69
CA GLY A 65 15.96 15.08 -17.73
C GLY A 65 15.69 13.66 -17.23
N GLY A 66 14.45 13.24 -16.98
CA GLY A 66 14.10 11.88 -16.61
C GLY A 66 12.70 11.47 -17.08
N LEU A 67 12.51 10.20 -17.36
CA LEU A 67 11.20 9.60 -17.59
C LEU A 67 10.41 9.65 -16.29
N ARG A 68 9.31 10.41 -16.24
CA ARG A 68 8.41 10.44 -15.07
C ARG A 68 7.17 9.60 -15.35
N ALA A 69 6.90 8.63 -14.51
CA ALA A 69 5.56 8.05 -14.38
C ALA A 69 4.58 9.14 -13.89
N LEU A 70 3.31 9.06 -14.32
CA LEU A 70 2.26 10.00 -13.92
C LEU A 70 2.06 10.05 -12.40
N SER A 71 2.29 8.97 -11.69
CA SER A 71 2.27 8.92 -10.23
C SER A 71 3.54 8.23 -9.73
N LYS A 72 4.23 8.87 -8.78
CA LYS A 72 5.35 8.29 -8.04
C LYS A 72 4.92 8.07 -6.60
N PHE A 73 4.62 6.82 -6.31
CA PHE A 73 4.54 6.41 -4.93
C PHE A 73 5.93 6.50 -4.27
N ASN A 74 6.02 7.07 -3.07
CA ASN A 74 7.29 7.20 -2.39
C ASN A 74 7.83 5.82 -2.00
N SER A 75 8.98 5.43 -2.57
CA SER A 75 9.53 4.08 -2.38
C SER A 75 9.97 3.82 -0.96
N GLU A 76 10.48 4.82 -0.23
CA GLU A 76 10.87 4.67 1.18
C GLU A 76 9.64 4.47 2.08
N ASN A 77 8.57 5.23 1.87
CA ASN A 77 7.33 5.03 2.60
C ASN A 77 6.74 3.65 2.31
N CYS A 78 6.77 3.22 1.04
CA CYS A 78 6.37 1.88 0.64
C CYS A 78 7.20 0.79 1.35
N LYS A 79 8.52 0.93 1.33
CA LYS A 79 9.44 0.03 2.03
C LYS A 79 9.13 -0.04 3.53
N ASN A 80 8.93 1.10 4.16
CA ASN A 80 8.66 1.17 5.59
C ASN A 80 7.34 0.48 5.96
N ILE A 81 6.26 0.71 5.18
CA ILE A 81 4.98 0.00 5.37
C ILE A 81 5.19 -1.51 5.24
N ILE A 82 5.80 -1.95 4.14
CA ILE A 82 6.00 -3.38 3.88
C ILE A 82 6.81 -4.03 5.00
N ASN A 83 7.92 -3.43 5.38
CA ASN A 83 8.78 -3.99 6.43
C ASN A 83 8.15 -3.96 7.82
N TYR A 84 7.30 -2.95 8.10
CA TYR A 84 6.68 -2.84 9.41
C TYR A 84 5.50 -3.81 9.58
N PHE A 85 4.73 -4.07 8.53
CA PHE A 85 3.50 -4.87 8.59
C PHE A 85 3.65 -6.29 8.05
N THR A 86 4.78 -6.65 7.47
CA THR A 86 5.01 -7.99 6.89
C THR A 86 6.41 -8.52 7.14
N CYS A 87 6.56 -9.85 7.02
CA CYS A 87 7.84 -10.57 6.99
C CYS A 87 8.19 -11.04 5.57
N LYS A 88 9.43 -11.52 5.35
CA LYS A 88 9.78 -12.17 4.06
C LYS A 88 8.93 -13.41 3.84
N GLY A 89 8.51 -13.60 2.60
CA GLY A 89 7.62 -14.69 2.21
C GLY A 89 6.13 -14.38 2.37
N ASP A 90 5.76 -13.31 3.10
CA ASP A 90 4.37 -12.87 3.23
C ASP A 90 3.80 -12.38 1.90
N THR A 91 2.49 -12.45 1.78
CA THR A 91 1.73 -12.07 0.58
C THR A 91 1.10 -10.69 0.74
N ILE A 92 1.36 -9.81 -0.22
CA ILE A 92 0.75 -8.48 -0.31
C ILE A 92 -0.27 -8.48 -1.45
N LEU A 93 -1.50 -8.06 -1.18
CA LEU A 93 -2.56 -7.86 -2.17
C LEU A 93 -2.75 -6.37 -2.42
N ASP A 94 -2.82 -5.97 -3.69
CA ASP A 94 -2.99 -4.59 -4.11
C ASP A 94 -4.06 -4.47 -5.19
N PRO A 95 -5.27 -4.00 -4.85
CA PRO A 95 -6.36 -3.85 -5.82
C PRO A 95 -6.14 -2.74 -6.85
N PHE A 96 -5.12 -1.89 -6.68
CA PHE A 96 -4.76 -0.81 -7.61
C PHE A 96 -3.25 -0.80 -7.86
N ALA A 97 -2.72 -1.88 -8.38
CA ALA A 97 -1.31 -2.25 -8.35
C ALA A 97 -0.33 -1.18 -8.85
N GLY A 98 -0.66 -0.45 -9.91
CA GLY A 98 0.27 0.48 -10.49
C GLY A 98 1.61 -0.18 -10.85
N ARG A 99 2.72 0.57 -10.72
CA ARG A 99 4.03 0.11 -11.22
C ARG A 99 5.04 -0.24 -10.13
N SER A 100 5.14 0.57 -9.08
CA SER A 100 6.30 0.52 -8.18
C SER A 100 6.14 -0.45 -7.02
N ARG A 101 4.92 -0.58 -6.46
CA ARG A 101 4.70 -1.41 -5.27
C ARG A 101 5.01 -2.88 -5.50
N ALA A 102 4.66 -3.43 -6.67
CA ALA A 102 5.02 -4.78 -7.05
C ALA A 102 6.55 -5.01 -7.02
N THR A 103 7.30 -4.11 -7.65
CA THR A 103 8.77 -4.19 -7.70
C THR A 103 9.39 -4.07 -6.31
N ILE A 104 8.86 -3.17 -5.47
CA ILE A 104 9.34 -2.97 -4.10
C ILE A 104 9.07 -4.21 -3.25
N SER A 105 7.84 -4.75 -3.30
CA SER A 105 7.45 -5.94 -2.56
C SER A 105 8.34 -7.13 -2.89
N ASN A 106 8.57 -7.38 -4.17
CA ASN A 106 9.46 -8.46 -4.62
C ASN A 106 10.92 -8.22 -4.21
N HIS A 107 11.40 -6.97 -4.33
CA HIS A 107 12.77 -6.64 -3.89
C HIS A 107 12.98 -6.90 -2.39
N LEU A 108 11.94 -6.74 -1.60
CA LEU A 108 11.94 -7.00 -0.16
C LEU A 108 11.63 -8.47 0.19
N GLY A 109 11.50 -9.36 -0.80
CA GLY A 109 11.25 -10.80 -0.59
C GLY A 109 9.81 -11.14 -0.21
N ARG A 110 8.83 -10.29 -0.57
CA ARG A 110 7.41 -10.56 -0.38
C ARG A 110 6.79 -11.06 -1.67
N LYS A 111 5.81 -11.93 -1.56
CA LYS A 111 4.91 -12.29 -2.65
C LYS A 111 3.96 -11.13 -2.92
N TYR A 112 3.57 -10.94 -4.17
CA TYR A 112 2.68 -9.85 -4.52
C TYR A 112 1.59 -10.32 -5.48
N ILE A 113 0.36 -9.95 -5.15
CA ILE A 113 -0.82 -10.15 -5.99
C ILE A 113 -1.39 -8.76 -6.27
N GLY A 114 -1.54 -8.41 -7.54
CA GLY A 114 -2.02 -7.09 -7.91
C GLY A 114 -3.04 -7.10 -9.02
N PHE A 115 -3.87 -6.07 -9.07
CA PHE A 115 -4.83 -5.82 -10.15
C PHE A 115 -4.53 -4.46 -10.78
N GLU A 116 -4.39 -4.44 -12.09
CA GLU A 116 -4.17 -3.22 -12.88
C GLU A 116 -5.11 -3.23 -14.09
N LEU A 117 -6.08 -2.30 -14.07
CA LEU A 117 -7.08 -2.17 -15.13
C LEU A 117 -6.45 -1.77 -16.47
N THR A 118 -5.46 -0.90 -16.43
CA THR A 118 -4.87 -0.28 -17.61
C THR A 118 -3.67 -1.07 -18.11
N GLU A 119 -3.76 -1.72 -19.27
CA GLU A 119 -2.67 -2.49 -19.88
C GLU A 119 -1.36 -1.70 -19.95
N LYS A 120 -1.42 -0.41 -20.22
CA LYS A 120 -0.27 0.50 -20.27
C LYS A 120 0.53 0.53 -18.97
N TYR A 121 -0.14 0.41 -17.84
CA TYR A 121 0.48 0.45 -16.51
C TYR A 121 0.69 -0.93 -15.91
N PHE A 122 0.19 -1.94 -16.59
CA PHE A 122 0.39 -3.32 -16.20
C PHE A 122 1.89 -3.61 -16.06
N PRO A 123 2.39 -3.93 -14.87
CA PRO A 123 3.79 -4.24 -14.68
C PRO A 123 4.10 -5.53 -15.42
N GLN A 124 5.04 -5.47 -16.36
CA GLN A 124 5.55 -6.71 -16.94
C GLN A 124 6.19 -7.51 -15.81
N THR A 125 5.71 -8.72 -15.64
CA THR A 125 6.07 -9.69 -14.61
C THR A 125 7.55 -9.66 -14.27
N ILE A 126 7.87 -9.35 -13.04
CA ILE A 126 9.23 -9.11 -12.59
C ILE A 126 9.50 -9.93 -11.34
N GLY A 127 9.65 -11.24 -11.51
CA GLY A 127 10.00 -12.16 -10.43
C GLY A 127 9.07 -13.35 -10.33
N GLU A 128 9.53 -14.40 -9.70
CA GLU A 128 8.82 -15.67 -9.57
C GLU A 128 7.59 -15.56 -8.65
N ASP A 129 7.60 -14.59 -7.73
CA ASP A 129 6.56 -14.40 -6.72
C ASP A 129 5.61 -13.21 -7.00
N LEU A 130 5.52 -12.80 -8.28
CA LEU A 130 4.64 -11.71 -8.70
C LEU A 130 3.49 -12.23 -9.56
N ARG A 131 2.27 -12.06 -9.07
CA ARG A 131 1.04 -12.25 -9.83
C ARG A 131 0.35 -10.91 -10.01
N VAL A 132 0.30 -10.38 -11.21
CA VAL A 132 -0.47 -9.17 -11.51
C VAL A 132 -1.44 -9.49 -12.63
N TYR A 133 -2.71 -9.19 -12.40
CA TYR A 133 -3.80 -9.43 -13.33
C TYR A 133 -4.19 -8.13 -14.03
N ASN A 134 -4.28 -8.17 -15.36
CA ASN A 134 -4.81 -7.05 -16.13
C ASN A 134 -6.34 -7.14 -16.17
N ASP A 135 -6.97 -6.75 -15.09
CA ASP A 135 -8.42 -6.76 -14.93
C ASP A 135 -8.83 -5.70 -13.90
N ASP A 136 -10.12 -5.38 -13.87
CA ASP A 136 -10.72 -4.61 -12.78
C ASP A 136 -10.66 -5.42 -11.48
N SER A 137 -10.19 -4.82 -10.41
CA SER A 137 -10.16 -5.45 -9.09
C SER A 137 -11.56 -5.80 -8.55
N ALA A 138 -12.64 -5.26 -9.09
CA ALA A 138 -13.99 -5.72 -8.84
C ALA A 138 -14.22 -7.20 -9.30
N ASN A 139 -13.37 -7.70 -10.19
CA ASN A 139 -13.39 -9.08 -10.68
C ASN A 139 -12.47 -10.03 -9.89
N MET A 140 -11.96 -9.62 -8.75
CA MET A 140 -10.95 -10.34 -7.97
C MET A 140 -11.31 -11.80 -7.73
N GLY A 141 -12.58 -12.10 -7.43
CA GLY A 141 -13.09 -13.45 -7.23
C GLY A 141 -13.04 -14.38 -8.45
N LYS A 142 -12.70 -13.88 -9.65
CA LYS A 142 -12.44 -14.73 -10.83
C LYS A 142 -11.02 -15.27 -10.86
N TRP A 143 -10.11 -14.62 -10.14
CA TRP A 143 -8.67 -14.84 -10.20
C TRP A 143 -8.10 -15.44 -8.92
N LEU A 144 -8.74 -15.16 -7.79
CA LEU A 144 -8.30 -15.57 -6.46
C LEU A 144 -9.27 -16.59 -5.89
N ASP A 145 -8.73 -17.64 -5.30
CA ASP A 145 -9.46 -18.63 -4.52
C ASP A 145 -9.30 -18.40 -3.01
N TYR A 146 -10.02 -19.21 -2.23
CA TYR A 146 -9.98 -19.14 -0.77
C TYR A 146 -8.61 -19.41 -0.14
N LEU A 147 -7.64 -19.87 -0.93
CA LEU A 147 -6.26 -20.13 -0.46
C LEU A 147 -5.32 -18.94 -0.73
N ASP A 148 -5.80 -17.92 -1.44
CA ASP A 148 -5.01 -16.74 -1.78
C ASP A 148 -5.07 -15.65 -0.69
N TYR A 149 -4.97 -16.06 0.58
CA TYR A 149 -4.97 -15.11 1.69
C TYR A 149 -3.70 -14.26 1.73
N ALA A 150 -3.91 -12.96 1.90
CA ALA A 150 -2.87 -11.97 2.04
C ALA A 150 -2.59 -11.64 3.53
N ASP A 151 -1.33 -11.38 3.83
CA ASP A 151 -0.90 -10.87 5.13
C ASP A 151 -1.13 -9.36 5.23
N LEU A 152 -1.11 -8.69 4.08
CA LEU A 152 -1.30 -7.25 3.97
C LEU A 152 -2.07 -6.91 2.68
N VAL A 153 -3.12 -6.12 2.79
CA VAL A 153 -3.62 -5.33 1.66
C VAL A 153 -3.01 -3.94 1.75
N PHE A 154 -2.21 -3.57 0.74
CA PHE A 154 -1.57 -2.26 0.71
C PHE A 154 -1.74 -1.60 -0.64
N THR A 155 -2.41 -0.46 -0.67
CA THR A 155 -2.78 0.18 -1.92
C THR A 155 -2.84 1.69 -1.86
N CYS A 156 -2.79 2.31 -3.04
CA CYS A 156 -3.04 3.73 -3.25
C CYS A 156 -3.98 3.83 -4.46
N PRO A 157 -5.28 4.04 -4.23
CA PRO A 157 -6.26 4.11 -5.31
C PRO A 157 -6.07 5.34 -6.20
N PRO A 158 -6.62 5.34 -7.43
CA PRO A 158 -6.62 6.53 -8.29
C PRO A 158 -7.37 7.69 -7.65
N TYR A 159 -6.90 8.91 -7.90
CA TYR A 159 -7.45 10.14 -7.31
C TYR A 159 -8.60 10.72 -8.17
N TRP A 160 -9.73 10.02 -8.22
CA TRP A 160 -10.91 10.43 -8.98
C TRP A 160 -10.53 11.09 -10.32
N ASP A 161 -11.13 12.25 -10.67
CA ASP A 161 -10.89 12.97 -11.93
C ASP A 161 -9.64 13.88 -11.91
N MET A 162 -8.79 13.75 -10.88
CA MET A 162 -7.52 14.48 -10.79
C MET A 162 -6.48 13.95 -11.78
N GLU A 163 -6.50 12.64 -12.04
CA GLU A 163 -5.65 11.95 -12.99
C GLU A 163 -6.53 11.05 -13.87
N LYS A 164 -6.32 11.06 -15.18
CA LYS A 164 -7.04 10.18 -16.09
C LYS A 164 -6.10 9.09 -16.59
N TYR A 165 -6.44 7.85 -16.25
CA TYR A 165 -5.61 6.70 -16.58
C TYR A 165 -6.04 6.03 -17.89
N SER A 166 -7.33 5.90 -18.12
CA SER A 166 -7.90 5.27 -19.33
C SER A 166 -9.22 5.91 -19.76
N LYS A 167 -9.88 5.28 -20.74
CA LYS A 167 -11.24 5.60 -21.15
C LYS A 167 -12.23 4.48 -20.78
N ASP A 168 -11.76 3.47 -20.05
CA ASP A 168 -12.57 2.37 -19.58
C ASP A 168 -13.65 2.90 -18.62
N GLU A 169 -14.87 2.38 -18.74
CA GLU A 169 -15.99 2.79 -17.89
C GLU A 169 -15.81 2.36 -16.41
N ASN A 170 -14.99 1.35 -16.17
CA ASN A 170 -14.65 0.86 -14.82
C ASN A 170 -13.48 1.61 -14.20
N ASP A 171 -12.79 2.46 -14.96
CA ASP A 171 -11.74 3.32 -14.43
C ASP A 171 -12.35 4.37 -13.50
N LEU A 172 -12.02 4.28 -12.21
CA LEU A 172 -12.54 5.19 -11.18
C LEU A 172 -12.29 6.67 -11.51
N SER A 173 -11.24 6.96 -12.29
CA SER A 173 -10.93 8.32 -12.74
C SER A 173 -11.94 8.89 -13.75
N THR A 174 -12.81 8.05 -14.34
CA THR A 174 -13.82 8.44 -15.30
C THR A 174 -15.21 8.68 -14.66
N PHE A 175 -15.38 8.33 -13.40
CA PHE A 175 -16.65 8.42 -12.71
C PHE A 175 -17.12 9.88 -12.59
N LYS A 176 -18.39 10.12 -12.89
CA LYS A 176 -18.93 11.50 -13.05
C LYS A 176 -19.13 12.24 -11.74
N THR A 177 -19.38 11.54 -10.63
CA THR A 177 -19.65 12.12 -9.32
C THR A 177 -18.70 11.53 -8.28
N TYR A 178 -18.44 12.32 -7.23
CA TYR A 178 -17.63 11.89 -6.12
C TYR A 178 -18.22 10.66 -5.42
N ASP A 179 -19.54 10.63 -5.21
CA ASP A 179 -20.21 9.51 -4.54
C ASP A 179 -19.99 8.20 -5.31
N LYS A 180 -20.17 8.20 -6.64
CA LYS A 180 -19.90 7.00 -7.45
C LYS A 180 -18.42 6.57 -7.39
N PHE A 181 -17.52 7.54 -7.41
CA PHE A 181 -16.08 7.25 -7.23
C PHE A 181 -15.82 6.61 -5.87
N LEU A 182 -16.37 7.19 -4.80
CA LEU A 182 -16.20 6.71 -3.43
C LEU A 182 -16.76 5.28 -3.27
N ASP A 183 -17.98 5.04 -3.75
CA ASP A 183 -18.60 3.72 -3.73
C ASP A 183 -17.76 2.70 -4.51
N GLY A 184 -17.34 3.06 -5.72
CA GLY A 184 -16.52 2.19 -6.56
C GLY A 184 -15.14 1.90 -5.97
N CYS A 185 -14.53 2.87 -5.30
CA CYS A 185 -13.25 2.69 -4.61
C CYS A 185 -13.43 1.80 -3.37
N ASN A 186 -14.36 2.16 -2.49
CA ASN A 186 -14.58 1.45 -1.24
C ASN A 186 -15.03 0.01 -1.44
N SER A 187 -15.88 -0.27 -2.43
CA SER A 187 -16.30 -1.65 -2.75
C SER A 187 -15.13 -2.55 -3.17
N ARG A 188 -14.12 -2.01 -3.88
CA ARG A 188 -12.92 -2.77 -4.25
C ARG A 188 -11.98 -2.98 -3.06
N LEU A 189 -11.86 -1.98 -2.19
CA LEU A 189 -11.11 -2.10 -0.94
C LEU A 189 -11.75 -3.12 0.00
N GLU A 190 -13.08 -3.08 0.14
CA GLU A 190 -13.84 -4.04 0.94
C GLU A 190 -13.68 -5.46 0.38
N LEU A 191 -13.81 -5.64 -0.94
CA LEU A 191 -13.58 -6.93 -1.57
C LEU A 191 -12.16 -7.45 -1.31
N ALA A 192 -11.14 -6.60 -1.47
CA ALA A 192 -9.74 -6.98 -1.19
C ALA A 192 -9.54 -7.36 0.28
N SER A 193 -10.22 -6.68 1.20
CA SER A 193 -10.12 -6.97 2.63
C SER A 193 -10.65 -8.35 3.02
N GLN A 194 -11.53 -8.96 2.21
CA GLN A 194 -12.03 -10.32 2.44
C GLN A 194 -10.95 -11.38 2.25
N TYR A 195 -9.90 -11.10 1.49
CA TYR A 195 -8.74 -11.97 1.30
C TYR A 195 -7.64 -11.79 2.36
N LEU A 196 -7.85 -10.95 3.37
CA LEU A 196 -6.90 -10.80 4.46
C LEU A 196 -7.02 -11.95 5.46
N LYS A 197 -5.87 -12.41 5.94
CA LYS A 197 -5.77 -13.27 7.12
C LYS A 197 -6.38 -12.57 8.34
N ASP A 198 -6.65 -13.33 9.39
CA ASP A 198 -7.31 -12.83 10.61
C ASP A 198 -6.55 -11.71 11.32
N ASP A 199 -5.22 -11.72 11.24
CA ASP A 199 -4.31 -10.71 11.79
C ASP A 199 -3.82 -9.71 10.73
N GLY A 200 -4.29 -9.84 9.48
CA GLY A 200 -3.87 -9.03 8.36
C GLY A 200 -4.37 -7.58 8.46
N PHE A 201 -3.60 -6.66 7.89
CA PHE A 201 -3.93 -5.24 7.85
C PHE A 201 -4.37 -4.80 6.46
N LEU A 202 -5.37 -3.91 6.41
CA LEU A 202 -5.69 -3.14 5.22
C LEU A 202 -5.09 -1.75 5.37
N ILE A 203 -4.20 -1.38 4.45
CA ILE A 203 -3.54 -0.08 4.45
C ILE A 203 -3.83 0.66 3.16
N VAL A 204 -4.42 1.85 3.28
CA VAL A 204 -4.83 2.68 2.15
C VAL A 204 -4.14 4.03 2.20
N ALA A 205 -3.29 4.31 1.22
CA ALA A 205 -2.67 5.62 1.06
C ALA A 205 -3.56 6.49 0.18
N LEU A 206 -3.97 7.65 0.69
CA LEU A 206 -4.84 8.58 -0.01
C LEU A 206 -4.67 10.01 0.48
N MET A 207 -5.22 10.98 -0.24
CA MET A 207 -5.14 12.40 0.09
C MET A 207 -6.50 13.07 -0.17
N ASP A 208 -6.90 13.95 0.73
CA ASP A 208 -8.03 14.84 0.48
C ASP A 208 -7.75 15.76 -0.70
N PHE A 209 -8.76 16.09 -1.43
CA PHE A 209 -8.61 16.96 -2.61
C PHE A 209 -9.75 17.94 -2.76
N ARG A 210 -9.47 19.03 -3.52
CA ARG A 210 -10.50 20.01 -3.88
C ARG A 210 -10.92 19.85 -5.32
N ARG A 211 -12.24 19.78 -5.51
CA ARG A 211 -12.83 19.78 -6.84
C ARG A 211 -13.97 20.78 -6.91
N LYS A 212 -13.97 21.67 -7.93
CA LYS A 212 -14.97 22.73 -8.10
C LYS A 212 -15.19 23.59 -6.85
N GLY A 213 -14.09 23.88 -6.12
CA GLY A 213 -14.12 24.67 -4.89
C GLY A 213 -14.47 23.90 -3.61
N ILE A 214 -14.97 22.69 -3.70
CA ILE A 214 -15.37 21.84 -2.57
C ILE A 214 -14.17 21.00 -2.13
N LEU A 215 -13.91 20.93 -0.81
CA LEU A 215 -12.98 19.98 -0.23
C LEU A 215 -13.69 18.66 -0.02
N HIS A 216 -13.18 17.59 -0.61
CA HIS A 216 -13.60 16.23 -0.37
C HIS A 216 -12.67 15.62 0.65
N SER A 217 -13.20 15.25 1.82
CA SER A 217 -12.47 14.60 2.91
C SER A 217 -12.46 13.09 2.69
N TRP A 218 -11.77 12.65 1.65
CA TRP A 218 -11.78 11.26 1.23
C TRP A 218 -11.32 10.29 2.33
N HIS A 219 -10.34 10.69 3.15
CA HIS A 219 -9.92 9.89 4.30
C HIS A 219 -11.07 9.64 5.28
N THR A 220 -11.81 10.68 5.64
CA THR A 220 -12.97 10.56 6.56
C THR A 220 -14.07 9.70 5.96
N ASP A 221 -14.38 9.89 4.68
CA ASP A 221 -15.43 9.14 4.00
C ASP A 221 -15.08 7.65 3.91
N THR A 222 -13.81 7.32 3.66
CA THR A 222 -13.32 5.93 3.68
C THR A 222 -13.36 5.33 5.09
N ILE A 223 -12.94 6.07 6.12
CA ILE A 223 -13.04 5.62 7.52
C ILE A 223 -14.49 5.31 7.88
N ASN A 224 -15.41 6.22 7.58
CA ASN A 224 -16.83 6.05 7.86
C ASN A 224 -17.42 4.83 7.12
N HIS A 225 -17.02 4.62 5.87
CA HIS A 225 -17.46 3.46 5.11
C HIS A 225 -17.07 2.16 5.81
N PHE A 226 -15.81 1.99 6.16
CA PHE A 226 -15.32 0.78 6.80
C PHE A 226 -15.93 0.56 8.19
N HIS A 227 -16.06 1.62 8.99
CA HIS A 227 -16.68 1.53 10.32
C HIS A 227 -18.14 1.10 10.29
N ASN A 228 -18.89 1.53 9.26
CA ASN A 228 -20.34 1.31 9.19
C ASN A 228 -20.72 0.03 8.44
N ASN A 229 -19.87 -0.43 7.51
CA ASN A 229 -20.25 -1.49 6.57
C ASN A 229 -19.41 -2.77 6.71
N THR A 230 -18.34 -2.74 7.51
CA THR A 230 -17.44 -3.88 7.66
C THR A 230 -17.06 -4.13 9.13
N GLU A 231 -16.37 -5.25 9.37
CA GLU A 231 -15.77 -5.55 10.68
C GLU A 231 -14.49 -4.74 10.94
N PHE A 232 -13.90 -4.15 9.90
CA PHE A 232 -12.68 -3.39 10.02
C PHE A 232 -12.91 -2.06 10.74
N LYS A 233 -11.99 -1.73 11.62
CA LYS A 233 -11.94 -0.44 12.32
C LYS A 233 -10.63 0.26 12.00
N LEU A 234 -10.64 1.59 12.01
CA LEU A 234 -9.41 2.35 11.92
C LEU A 234 -8.55 2.00 13.13
N TYR A 235 -7.41 1.39 12.86
CA TYR A 235 -6.45 0.93 13.86
C TYR A 235 -5.40 2.01 14.14
N ASP A 236 -4.94 2.67 13.08
CA ASP A 236 -3.97 3.76 13.16
C ASP A 236 -4.05 4.68 11.94
N THR A 237 -3.41 5.84 12.02
CA THR A 237 -3.27 6.79 10.92
C THR A 237 -1.84 7.28 10.85
N ILE A 238 -1.21 7.11 9.69
CA ILE A 238 0.12 7.63 9.42
C ILE A 238 -0.01 8.83 8.48
N ILE A 239 0.62 9.92 8.82
CA ILE A 239 0.70 11.13 8.00
C ILE A 239 2.02 11.13 7.25
N TRP A 240 1.97 11.14 5.93
CA TRP A 240 3.15 11.29 5.09
C TRP A 240 3.29 12.74 4.66
N GLU A 241 4.34 13.38 5.12
CA GLU A 241 4.64 14.72 4.62
C GLU A 241 5.00 14.68 3.14
N MET A 242 4.38 15.56 2.38
CA MET A 242 4.76 15.82 1.01
C MET A 242 5.93 16.81 0.96
N SER A 243 6.70 16.76 -0.13
CA SER A 243 7.80 17.73 -0.32
C SER A 243 7.34 19.16 -0.08
N PRO A 244 7.98 19.89 0.84
CA PRO A 244 7.73 21.32 0.99
C PRO A 244 8.22 22.01 -0.29
N ALA A 245 7.32 22.26 -1.22
CA ALA A 245 7.63 23.07 -2.38
C ALA A 245 7.89 24.50 -1.90
N LYS A 246 9.16 24.87 -1.74
CA LYS A 246 9.60 26.19 -1.23
C LYS A 246 9.03 27.39 -1.98
N ARG A 247 8.43 27.21 -3.15
CA ARG A 247 7.69 28.18 -3.95
C ARG A 247 6.65 27.46 -4.80
N HIS A 248 5.62 26.93 -4.17
CA HIS A 248 4.56 26.25 -4.91
C HIS A 248 3.86 27.30 -5.81
N PRO A 249 3.71 27.06 -7.12
CA PRO A 249 3.09 28.02 -8.04
C PRO A 249 1.67 28.44 -7.64
N LEU A 250 0.98 27.63 -6.86
CA LEU A 250 -0.39 27.86 -6.39
C LEU A 250 -0.47 28.70 -5.09
N TYR A 251 0.64 29.08 -4.46
CA TYR A 251 0.60 29.89 -3.22
C TYR A 251 -0.15 31.22 -3.38
N PRO A 252 0.10 32.02 -4.41
CA PRO A 252 -0.64 33.28 -4.57
C PRO A 252 -2.16 33.04 -4.67
N GLN A 253 -2.56 32.06 -5.47
CA GLN A 253 -3.98 31.71 -5.62
C GLN A 253 -4.59 31.14 -4.33
N ALA A 254 -3.82 30.33 -3.58
CA ALA A 254 -4.27 29.80 -2.30
C ALA A 254 -4.51 30.92 -1.28
N MET A 255 -3.61 31.92 -1.22
CA MET A 255 -3.74 33.08 -0.35
C MET A 255 -4.97 33.92 -0.73
N LEU A 256 -5.16 34.20 -2.01
CA LEU A 256 -6.32 34.95 -2.51
C LEU A 256 -7.64 34.25 -2.15
N ASN A 257 -7.66 32.94 -2.23
CA ASN A 257 -8.84 32.12 -1.94
C ASN A 257 -8.94 31.72 -0.46
N ARG A 258 -8.05 32.21 0.40
CA ARG A 258 -7.99 31.88 1.84
C ARG A 258 -8.07 30.37 2.11
N ARG A 259 -7.33 29.58 1.32
CA ARG A 259 -7.28 28.12 1.45
C ARG A 259 -5.87 27.63 1.76
N MET A 260 -5.78 26.50 2.47
CA MET A 260 -4.53 25.79 2.63
C MET A 260 -4.28 24.86 1.42
N LEU A 261 -3.03 24.64 1.09
CA LEU A 261 -2.60 23.60 0.16
C LEU A 261 -2.35 22.31 0.93
N ASN A 262 -2.69 21.19 0.32
CA ASN A 262 -2.37 19.89 0.88
C ASN A 262 -0.85 19.71 0.92
N ALA A 263 -0.32 19.34 2.07
CA ALA A 263 1.09 19.12 2.30
C ALA A 263 1.38 17.72 2.86
N HIS A 264 0.37 16.84 2.87
CA HIS A 264 0.47 15.49 3.39
C HIS A 264 -0.51 14.55 2.69
N GLU A 265 -0.23 13.28 2.81
CA GLU A 265 -1.12 12.16 2.50
C GLU A 265 -1.46 11.42 3.78
N TYR A 266 -2.62 10.81 3.81
CA TYR A 266 -3.03 9.88 4.87
C TYR A 266 -2.69 8.47 4.45
N CYS A 267 -2.13 7.69 5.38
CA CYS A 267 -2.02 6.26 5.26
C CYS A 267 -2.90 5.66 6.36
N LEU A 268 -4.11 5.26 5.97
CA LEU A 268 -5.11 4.71 6.87
C LEU A 268 -4.81 3.25 7.11
N VAL A 269 -4.69 2.85 8.36
CA VAL A 269 -4.42 1.47 8.77
C VAL A 269 -5.68 0.91 9.40
N PHE A 270 -6.23 -0.15 8.82
CA PHE A 270 -7.42 -0.83 9.33
C PHE A 270 -7.09 -2.25 9.75
N ASN A 271 -7.75 -2.73 10.79
CA ASN A 271 -7.71 -4.11 11.23
C ASN A 271 -9.09 -4.55 11.75
N ARG A 272 -9.38 -5.85 11.73
CA ARG A 272 -10.58 -6.43 12.36
C ARG A 272 -10.46 -6.48 13.88
N LYS A 273 -9.25 -6.63 14.39
CA LYS A 273 -8.95 -6.80 15.82
C LYS A 273 -8.53 -5.46 16.44
N THR A 274 -8.91 -5.25 17.68
CA THR A 274 -8.39 -4.20 18.53
C THR A 274 -6.96 -4.50 19.00
N GLN A 275 -6.24 -3.52 19.53
CA GLN A 275 -4.89 -3.75 20.06
C GLN A 275 -4.81 -4.87 21.12
N PRO A 276 -5.72 -4.97 22.10
CA PRO A 276 -5.72 -6.08 23.05
C PRO A 276 -5.93 -7.44 22.38
N GLU A 277 -6.86 -7.54 21.41
CA GLU A 277 -7.14 -8.77 20.69
C GLU A 277 -5.97 -9.21 19.81
N LEU A 278 -5.29 -8.28 19.15
CA LEU A 278 -4.06 -8.58 18.40
C LEU A 278 -2.95 -9.05 19.32
N LYS A 279 -2.80 -8.41 20.49
CA LYS A 279 -1.81 -8.84 21.47
C LYS A 279 -2.09 -10.28 21.93
N GLU A 280 -3.34 -10.58 22.30
CA GLU A 280 -3.74 -11.94 22.69
C GLU A 280 -3.50 -12.97 21.56
N PHE A 281 -3.82 -12.60 20.32
CA PHE A 281 -3.58 -13.43 19.14
C PHE A 281 -2.09 -13.77 18.99
N TYR A 282 -1.22 -12.77 19.08
CA TYR A 282 0.23 -12.98 18.97
C TYR A 282 0.82 -13.72 20.16
N ASP A 283 0.34 -13.49 21.39
CA ASP A 283 0.77 -14.24 22.57
C ASP A 283 0.45 -15.73 22.41
N LYS A 284 -0.74 -16.10 21.92
CA LYS A 284 -1.12 -17.49 21.61
C LYS A 284 -0.25 -18.13 20.53
N LYS A 285 -0.02 -17.40 19.43
CA LYS A 285 0.82 -17.86 18.33
C LYS A 285 2.25 -18.14 18.77
N LEU A 286 2.80 -17.30 19.67
CA LEU A 286 4.12 -17.52 20.25
C LEU A 286 4.19 -18.77 21.14
N GLU A 287 3.12 -19.05 21.90
CA GLU A 287 3.04 -20.26 22.74
C GLU A 287 2.98 -21.52 21.87
N GLU A 288 2.21 -21.50 20.79
CA GLU A 288 2.11 -22.59 19.82
C GLU A 288 3.45 -22.88 19.14
N ASP A 289 4.17 -21.85 18.68
CA ASP A 289 5.48 -21.97 18.05
C ASP A 289 6.54 -22.53 19.03
N GLU A 290 6.47 -22.17 20.32
CA GLU A 290 7.33 -22.74 21.35
C GLU A 290 7.06 -24.23 21.58
N ILE A 291 5.80 -24.65 21.53
CA ILE A 291 5.41 -26.06 21.67
C ILE A 291 5.93 -26.88 20.49
N ILE A 292 5.74 -26.38 19.26
CA ILE A 292 6.21 -27.04 18.03
C ILE A 292 7.74 -27.18 18.07
N SER A 293 8.46 -26.11 18.38
CA SER A 293 9.93 -26.13 18.44
C SER A 293 10.50 -27.09 19.50
N LYS A 294 9.76 -27.33 20.58
CA LYS A 294 10.13 -28.33 21.61
C LYS A 294 9.83 -29.76 21.15
N SER A 295 8.74 -29.96 20.41
CA SER A 295 8.39 -31.28 19.87
C SER A 295 9.37 -31.72 18.79
N ASP A 296 9.80 -30.82 17.92
CA ASP A 296 10.79 -31.12 16.87
C ASP A 296 12.14 -31.51 17.45
N LYS A 297 12.59 -30.82 18.51
CA LYS A 297 13.83 -31.19 19.24
C LYS A 297 13.74 -32.55 19.96
N ILE A 298 12.54 -32.97 20.37
CA ILE A 298 12.33 -34.29 20.99
C ILE A 298 12.40 -35.38 19.90
N ASN A 299 11.85 -35.12 18.71
CA ASN A 299 11.86 -36.05 17.58
C ASN A 299 13.26 -36.23 16.95
N GLU A 300 14.17 -35.28 17.12
CA GLU A 300 15.58 -35.43 16.70
C GLU A 300 16.41 -36.34 17.64
N PHE A 301 15.89 -36.68 18.82
CA PHE A 301 16.55 -37.59 19.80
C PHE A 301 16.03 -39.00 19.77
N PHE A 302 15.05 -39.34 18.92
CA PHE A 302 14.53 -40.69 18.68
C PHE A 302 14.70 -41.10 17.21
#